data_31632f07388175615548003178b4fdfe
#
_entry.id   31632f07388175615548003178b4fdfe
#
_cell.length_a   1.000
_cell.length_b   1.000
_cell.length_c   1.000
_cell.angle_alpha   90.00
_cell.angle_beta   90.00
_cell.angle_gamma   90.00
#
_symmetry.space_group_name_H-M   'P 1'
#
loop_
_entity.id
_entity.type
_entity.pdbx_description
1 polymer ?
#
loop_
_entity_poly.entity_id
_entity_poly.type
_entity_poly.pdbx_seq_one_letter_code
_entity_poly.pdbx_strand_id
1 'polypeptide(L)'
;MVELVQVSGLFETHLTVSDLQRSIVFYRDVIGLELGIEVPERNCAFFWVGGSKHSMLRLWSMGSIPNGLKLHIAFKVNVNDLFDVPKRLRSKGISP
;
A
#
# COMPACT_ATOMS: atom_id res chain seq x y z
N MET A 1 8.97 29.29 18.05
CA MET A 1 8.76 29.10 16.59
C MET A 1 7.27 28.84 16.35
N VAL A 2 6.70 29.55 15.41
CA VAL A 2 5.30 29.36 15.04
C VAL A 2 5.23 28.38 13.87
N GLU A 3 4.39 27.37 13.99
CA GLU A 3 4.17 26.39 12.93
C GLU A 3 3.47 27.05 11.75
N LEU A 4 3.84 26.68 10.51
CA LEU A 4 3.12 27.13 9.33
C LEU A 4 1.70 26.60 9.33
N VAL A 5 1.55 25.30 9.58
CA VAL A 5 0.27 24.60 9.73
C VAL A 5 0.48 23.46 10.71
N GLN A 6 -0.60 22.98 11.32
CA GLN A 6 -0.55 21.77 12.10
C GLN A 6 -0.83 20.57 11.19
N VAL A 7 0.19 19.75 10.98
CA VAL A 7 0.04 18.52 10.19
C VAL A 7 -0.64 17.47 11.06
N SER A 8 -1.76 16.93 10.60
CA SER A 8 -2.54 15.95 11.36
C SER A 8 -2.25 14.49 10.97
N GLY A 9 -1.49 14.25 9.92
CA GLY A 9 -1.14 12.90 9.49
C GLY A 9 -0.63 12.87 8.08
N LEU A 10 -0.39 11.66 7.58
CA LEU A 10 -0.09 11.43 6.16
C LEU A 10 -1.38 11.09 5.44
N PHE A 11 -1.66 11.80 4.35
CA PHE A 11 -2.84 11.52 3.55
C PHE A 11 -2.56 10.53 2.44
N GLU A 12 -1.42 10.64 1.79
CA GLU A 12 -1.12 9.84 0.60
C GLU A 12 0.35 9.44 0.57
N THR A 13 0.61 8.20 0.18
CA THR A 13 1.96 7.66 -0.02
C THR A 13 1.97 6.97 -1.38
N HIS A 14 3.06 7.11 -2.13
CA HIS A 14 3.21 6.54 -3.46
C HIS A 14 4.29 5.47 -3.48
N LEU A 15 4.01 4.37 -4.20
CA LEU A 15 4.99 3.34 -4.52
C LEU A 15 4.96 3.08 -6.02
N THR A 16 6.12 2.91 -6.62
CA THR A 16 6.23 2.40 -7.98
C THR A 16 6.34 0.89 -7.94
N VAL A 17 5.65 0.23 -8.88
CA VAL A 17 5.63 -1.23 -8.98
C VAL A 17 5.92 -1.65 -10.41
N SER A 18 6.44 -2.87 -10.60
CA SER A 18 6.78 -3.37 -11.93
C SER A 18 5.56 -3.88 -12.70
N ASP A 19 4.56 -4.38 -11.98
CA ASP A 19 3.35 -4.98 -12.55
C ASP A 19 2.16 -4.53 -11.71
N LEU A 20 1.37 -3.61 -12.26
CA LEU A 20 0.28 -3.00 -11.52
C LEU A 20 -0.80 -4.02 -11.13
N GLN A 21 -1.22 -4.88 -12.07
CA GLN A 21 -2.29 -5.84 -11.80
C GLN A 21 -1.89 -6.85 -10.73
N ARG A 22 -0.66 -7.33 -10.79
CA ARG A 22 -0.12 -8.24 -9.78
C ARG A 22 -0.07 -7.58 -8.42
N SER A 23 0.34 -6.32 -8.38
CA SER A 23 0.41 -5.55 -7.13
C SER A 23 -0.98 -5.26 -6.57
N ILE A 24 -1.95 -4.96 -7.45
CA ILE A 24 -3.34 -4.76 -7.01
C ILE A 24 -3.85 -6.04 -6.32
N VAL A 25 -3.65 -7.19 -6.92
CA VAL A 25 -4.07 -8.46 -6.32
C VAL A 25 -3.40 -8.66 -4.96
N PHE A 26 -2.11 -8.37 -4.87
CA PHE A 26 -1.37 -8.51 -3.61
C PHE A 26 -1.94 -7.61 -2.51
N TYR A 27 -2.09 -6.32 -2.78
CA TYR A 27 -2.55 -5.39 -1.74
C TYR A 27 -4.01 -5.58 -1.39
N ARG A 28 -4.85 -5.94 -2.36
CA ARG A 28 -6.27 -6.19 -2.12
C ARG A 28 -6.51 -7.53 -1.44
N ASP A 29 -5.94 -8.62 -1.97
CA ASP A 29 -6.32 -9.97 -1.58
C ASP A 29 -5.40 -10.58 -0.52
N VAL A 30 -4.14 -10.17 -0.45
CA VAL A 30 -3.19 -10.66 0.55
C VAL A 30 -3.12 -9.72 1.74
N ILE A 31 -2.84 -8.45 1.50
CA ILE A 31 -2.76 -7.46 2.58
C ILE A 31 -4.15 -7.10 3.09
N GLY A 32 -5.15 -7.07 2.21
CA GLY A 32 -6.53 -6.79 2.60
C GLY A 32 -6.91 -5.33 2.60
N LEU A 33 -6.21 -4.50 1.81
CA LEU A 33 -6.59 -3.10 1.68
C LEU A 33 -7.79 -2.95 0.75
N GLU A 34 -8.64 -1.96 1.03
CA GLU A 34 -9.77 -1.63 0.19
C GLU A 34 -9.29 -0.89 -1.06
N LEU A 35 -9.56 -1.44 -2.24
CA LEU A 35 -9.28 -0.74 -3.49
C LEU A 35 -10.23 0.44 -3.65
N GLY A 36 -9.68 1.64 -3.71
CA GLY A 36 -10.48 2.84 -3.89
C GLY A 36 -10.84 3.07 -5.35
N ILE A 37 -9.83 3.10 -6.21
CA ILE A 37 -10.02 3.29 -7.64
C ILE A 37 -8.81 2.78 -8.42
N GLU A 38 -9.06 2.23 -9.58
CA GLU A 38 -8.03 1.93 -10.57
C GLU A 38 -8.17 2.91 -11.73
N VAL A 39 -7.05 3.48 -12.19
CA VAL A 39 -7.00 4.40 -13.32
C VAL A 39 -6.08 3.79 -14.39
N PRO A 40 -6.61 2.88 -15.23
CA PRO A 40 -5.78 2.14 -16.18
C PRO A 40 -5.02 3.00 -17.16
N GLU A 41 -5.62 4.08 -17.62
CA GLU A 41 -5.00 5.01 -18.58
C GLU A 41 -3.79 5.75 -18.00
N ARG A 42 -3.64 5.76 -16.68
CA ARG A 42 -2.50 6.35 -15.99
C ARG A 42 -1.59 5.30 -15.36
N ASN A 43 -1.92 4.02 -15.53
CA ASN A 43 -1.19 2.91 -14.92
C ASN A 43 -1.04 3.07 -13.42
N CYS A 44 -2.11 3.43 -12.74
CA CYS A 44 -2.10 3.59 -11.30
C CYS A 44 -3.39 3.10 -10.64
N ALA A 45 -3.31 2.86 -9.34
CA ALA A 45 -4.43 2.46 -8.52
C ALA A 45 -4.26 3.05 -7.12
N PHE A 46 -5.37 3.27 -6.44
CA PHE A 46 -5.39 3.79 -5.07
C PHE A 46 -6.04 2.79 -4.15
N PHE A 47 -5.45 2.61 -2.97
CA PHE A 47 -6.04 1.84 -1.89
C PHE A 47 -6.27 2.74 -0.68
N TRP A 48 -7.37 2.53 0.01
CA TRP A 48 -7.60 3.18 1.30
C TRP A 48 -6.81 2.45 2.37
N VAL A 49 -6.20 3.22 3.26
CA VAL A 49 -5.43 2.70 4.40
C VAL A 49 -6.04 3.24 5.68
N GLY A 50 -6.44 2.35 6.57
CA GLY A 50 -7.07 2.74 7.83
C GLY A 50 -8.54 3.09 7.70
N GLY A 51 -9.17 2.71 6.61
CA GLY A 51 -10.58 2.99 6.34
C GLY A 51 -10.77 3.98 5.20
N SER A 52 -11.98 3.97 4.64
CA SER A 52 -12.34 4.84 3.52
C SER A 52 -12.15 6.31 3.89
N LYS A 53 -11.52 7.07 3.00
CA LYS A 53 -11.29 8.51 3.12
C LYS A 53 -10.31 8.93 4.23
N HIS A 54 -9.57 7.98 4.82
CA HIS A 54 -8.55 8.32 5.81
C HIS A 54 -7.23 8.68 5.14
N SER A 55 -6.54 7.69 4.62
CA SER A 55 -5.29 7.88 3.90
C SER A 55 -5.24 6.90 2.74
N MET A 56 -4.30 7.13 1.82
CA MET A 56 -4.23 6.35 0.59
C MET A 56 -2.82 5.86 0.32
N LEU A 57 -2.75 4.66 -0.22
CA LEU A 57 -1.56 4.14 -0.88
C LEU A 57 -1.83 4.16 -2.38
N ARG A 58 -1.00 4.87 -3.14
CA ARG A 58 -1.08 4.90 -4.59
C ARG A 58 0.03 4.05 -5.19
N LEU A 59 -0.34 3.15 -6.09
CA LEU A 59 0.60 2.32 -6.83
C LEU A 59 0.69 2.84 -8.26
N TRP A 60 1.91 2.96 -8.76
CA TRP A 60 2.18 3.37 -10.13
C TRP A 60 3.02 2.32 -10.83
N SER A 61 2.66 2.01 -12.08
CA SER A 61 3.53 1.25 -12.98
C SER A 61 3.98 2.19 -14.08
N MET A 62 5.24 2.59 -14.04
CA MET A 62 5.78 3.64 -14.92
C MET A 62 6.55 3.10 -16.11
N GLY A 63 6.44 1.82 -16.39
CA GLY A 63 7.16 1.21 -17.51
C GLY A 63 8.66 1.02 -17.30
N SER A 64 9.31 1.90 -16.57
CA SER A 64 10.70 1.73 -16.17
C SER A 64 10.89 2.23 -14.76
N ILE A 65 11.30 1.33 -13.88
CA ILE A 65 11.65 1.66 -12.50
C ILE A 65 13.16 1.69 -12.40
N PRO A 66 13.75 2.74 -11.81
CA PRO A 66 15.21 2.78 -11.64
C PRO A 66 15.68 1.53 -10.89
N ASN A 67 16.67 0.85 -11.44
CA ASN A 67 17.26 -0.32 -10.81
C ASN A 67 17.94 0.07 -9.50
N GLY A 68 17.74 -0.76 -8.48
CA GLY A 68 18.38 -0.54 -7.19
C GLY A 68 17.66 0.43 -6.26
N LEU A 69 16.57 1.05 -6.70
CA LEU A 69 15.77 1.90 -5.82
C LEU A 69 14.98 1.02 -4.85
N LYS A 70 15.24 1.20 -3.55
CA LYS A 70 14.49 0.49 -2.51
C LYS A 70 13.52 1.45 -1.87
N LEU A 71 12.24 1.14 -1.98
CA LEU A 71 11.17 1.89 -1.34
C LEU A 71 10.71 1.14 -0.11
N HIS A 72 10.31 1.88 0.89
CA HIS A 72 9.90 1.31 2.17
C HIS A 72 8.67 2.02 2.69
N ILE A 73 7.66 1.24 3.07
CA ILE A 73 6.50 1.72 3.81
C ILE A 73 6.24 0.78 4.98
N ALA A 74 5.55 1.28 5.97
CA ALA A 74 5.14 0.47 7.11
C ALA A 74 3.69 0.76 7.44
N PHE A 75 2.92 -0.32 7.66
CA PHE A 75 1.54 -0.20 8.11
C PHE A 75 1.51 -0.30 9.63
N LYS A 76 0.67 0.51 10.25
CA LYS A 76 0.37 0.38 11.66
C LYS A 76 -0.69 -0.70 11.82
N VAL A 77 -0.42 -1.69 12.65
CA VAL A 77 -1.34 -2.79 12.91
C VAL A 77 -1.43 -3.05 14.41
N ASN A 78 -2.48 -3.76 14.82
CA ASN A 78 -2.59 -4.24 16.18
C ASN A 78 -1.55 -5.34 16.42
N VAL A 79 -0.92 -5.35 17.59
CA VAL A 79 0.15 -6.30 17.90
C VAL A 79 -0.35 -7.76 17.86
N ASN A 80 -1.59 -8.00 18.28
CA ASN A 80 -2.15 -9.35 18.24
C ASN A 80 -2.31 -9.86 16.81
N ASP A 81 -2.70 -8.98 15.88
CA ASP A 81 -2.77 -9.32 14.47
C ASP A 81 -1.37 -9.61 13.90
N LEU A 82 -0.36 -8.85 14.33
CA LEU A 82 1.00 -9.05 13.86
C LEU A 82 1.52 -10.46 14.16
N PHE A 83 1.23 -10.99 15.35
CA PHE A 83 1.64 -12.35 15.71
C PHE A 83 0.98 -13.42 14.82
N ASP A 84 -0.20 -13.15 14.28
CA ASP A 84 -0.93 -14.08 13.42
C ASP A 84 -0.56 -13.99 11.94
N VAL A 85 0.24 -12.98 11.55
CA VAL A 85 0.57 -12.75 10.14
C VAL A 85 1.25 -13.96 9.48
N PRO A 86 2.26 -14.61 10.09
CA PRO A 86 2.89 -15.77 9.44
C PRO A 86 1.90 -16.89 9.15
N LYS A 87 1.00 -17.18 10.09
CA LYS A 87 -0.03 -18.21 9.91
C LYS A 87 -1.02 -17.82 8.80
N ARG A 88 -1.45 -16.57 8.77
CA ARG A 88 -2.39 -16.06 7.76
C ARG A 88 -1.76 -16.08 6.37
N LEU A 89 -0.49 -15.72 6.25
CA LEU A 89 0.24 -15.79 4.98
C LEU A 89 0.32 -17.22 4.48
N ARG A 90 0.67 -18.16 5.35
CA ARG A 90 0.73 -19.58 4.98
C ARG A 90 -0.62 -20.09 4.51
N SER A 91 -1.72 -19.66 5.15
CA SER A 91 -3.07 -20.05 4.72
C SER A 91 -3.44 -19.54 3.33
N LYS A 92 -2.74 -18.51 2.86
CA LYS A 92 -2.90 -17.95 1.50
C LYS A 92 -1.87 -18.49 0.52
N GLY A 93 -1.07 -19.47 0.94
CA GLY A 93 -0.04 -20.06 0.09
C GLY A 93 1.22 -19.20 -0.06
N ILE A 94 1.44 -18.26 0.86
CA ILE A 94 2.58 -17.35 0.82
C ILE A 94 3.55 -17.71 1.93
N SER A 95 4.82 -17.87 1.58
CA SER A 95 5.88 -18.10 2.55
C SER A 95 6.20 -16.78 3.26
N PRO A 96 6.13 -16.76 4.58
CA PRO A 96 6.43 -15.55 5.33
C PRO A 96 7.91 -15.19 5.31
#